data_c226206a8dfe5e68b48bc51f74d8a47c
#
_entry.id   c226206a8dfe5e68b48bc51f74d8a47c
#
_cell.length_a   1.000
_cell.length_b   1.000
_cell.length_c   1.000
_cell.angle_alpha   90.00
_cell.angle_beta   90.00
_cell.angle_gamma   90.00
#
_symmetry.space_group_name_H-M   'P 1'
#
loop_
_entity.id
_entity.type
_entity.pdbx_description
1 polymer ?
#
loop_
_entity_poly.entity_id
_entity_poly.type
_entity_poly.pdbx_seq_one_letter_code
_entity_poly.pdbx_strand_id
1 'polypeptide(L)'
;MLIAQNITKKFAGVTALNNVYLELHPGKVNAIIGENGAGKSTLMKILSGVHVDYEGSIIYNNETLKLTGTKDAEAKGIVIIHQELNLVPGLSITENIFLGRELCNSLGMLDKREMTREAKKLLEKVKLDVDPAEQVGELKVGQQQLVEIAKALHTKASVIIMDEPTSAISDKEVENLFVIINELRNEGKTIVYISHKLKELFTIADRFVVMRDGCSIESGLMADMTQDDLIRKMTGRAVNGTKGNSGKVCSEPVLRVQHINLKNTSRHTANVLTDISFTLHKGEIVGLYGLMGAGRTELMETLFGLHPKRATGNILVNEQPVQIQSPIQAIKHGIALVPEDRKAHGLILDQKIKTNISITILNQLEKWGIVLHNRKETNLSKEYIQQLGIKTHSENNIAGNLSGGNQQKIVLAKWLATNPRILLLDEPTRGIDINARFEIYTLMKKLADAGMGILLVSSELPEILTASDRVLVMAEGRLTADIPISEATESNVLKYAIQHNITA
;
A
#
# COMPACT_ATOMS: atom_id res chain seq x y z
N MET A 1 -7.53 -27.34 16.65
CA MET A 1 -7.04 -27.29 15.26
C MET A 1 -8.21 -27.01 14.34
N LEU A 2 -8.05 -26.14 13.35
CA LEU A 2 -9.06 -25.84 12.34
C LEU A 2 -8.51 -26.24 10.97
N ILE A 3 -9.30 -27.04 10.22
CA ILE A 3 -8.92 -27.53 8.88
C ILE A 3 -10.06 -27.18 7.93
N ALA A 4 -9.73 -26.51 6.82
CA ALA A 4 -10.63 -26.30 5.70
C ALA A 4 -10.20 -27.23 4.55
N GLN A 5 -11.13 -28.05 4.04
CA GLN A 5 -10.83 -29.07 3.04
C GLN A 5 -11.70 -28.89 1.80
N ASN A 6 -11.06 -28.87 0.63
CA ASN A 6 -11.69 -28.81 -0.68
C ASN A 6 -12.64 -27.61 -0.83
N ILE A 7 -12.28 -26.46 -0.23
CA ILE A 7 -13.14 -25.29 -0.25
C ILE A 7 -13.16 -24.68 -1.65
N THR A 8 -14.37 -24.65 -2.24
CA THR A 8 -14.61 -24.02 -3.54
C THR A 8 -15.72 -22.99 -3.41
N LYS A 9 -15.50 -21.79 -3.94
CA LYS A 9 -16.44 -20.67 -3.93
C LYS A 9 -16.48 -19.96 -5.27
N LYS A 10 -17.70 -19.81 -5.81
CA LYS A 10 -17.95 -19.12 -7.08
C LYS A 10 -18.83 -17.89 -6.87
N PHE A 11 -18.56 -16.80 -7.58
CA PHE A 11 -19.35 -15.58 -7.62
C PHE A 11 -19.63 -15.20 -9.06
N ALA A 12 -20.90 -15.12 -9.46
CA ALA A 12 -21.34 -14.60 -10.77
C ALA A 12 -20.44 -15.00 -11.97
N GLY A 13 -20.04 -16.28 -12.03
CA GLY A 13 -19.21 -16.83 -13.11
C GLY A 13 -17.71 -16.79 -12.88
N VAL A 14 -17.22 -16.22 -11.75
CA VAL A 14 -15.82 -16.22 -11.37
C VAL A 14 -15.60 -17.19 -10.21
N THR A 15 -14.65 -18.11 -10.37
CA THR A 15 -14.22 -19.01 -9.29
C THR A 15 -13.20 -18.28 -8.41
N ALA A 16 -13.60 -17.87 -7.22
CA ALA A 16 -12.75 -17.16 -6.27
C ALA A 16 -11.88 -18.09 -5.42
N LEU A 17 -12.36 -19.30 -5.14
CA LEU A 17 -11.62 -20.38 -4.49
C LEU A 17 -11.86 -21.68 -5.25
N ASN A 18 -10.83 -22.46 -5.43
CA ASN A 18 -10.87 -23.71 -6.16
C ASN A 18 -10.10 -24.79 -5.40
N ASN A 19 -10.84 -25.69 -4.75
CA ASN A 19 -10.30 -26.85 -4.02
C ASN A 19 -9.22 -26.48 -2.99
N VAL A 20 -9.44 -25.42 -2.20
CA VAL A 20 -8.47 -24.92 -1.22
C VAL A 20 -8.38 -25.85 -0.03
N TYR A 21 -7.16 -26.16 0.38
CA TYR A 21 -6.82 -26.81 1.63
C TYR A 21 -6.09 -25.84 2.55
N LEU A 22 -6.52 -25.75 3.80
CA LEU A 22 -5.93 -24.91 4.83
C LEU A 22 -5.92 -25.63 6.17
N GLU A 23 -4.79 -25.60 6.87
CA GLU A 23 -4.61 -26.15 8.20
C GLU A 23 -4.08 -25.07 9.14
N LEU A 24 -4.86 -24.74 10.19
CA LEU A 24 -4.52 -23.76 11.20
C LEU A 24 -4.14 -24.47 12.50
N HIS A 25 -2.90 -24.28 12.92
CA HIS A 25 -2.35 -24.91 14.11
C HIS A 25 -2.63 -24.08 15.36
N PRO A 26 -3.15 -24.68 16.45
CA PRO A 26 -3.44 -23.99 17.69
C PRO A 26 -2.15 -23.49 18.37
N GLY A 27 -2.22 -22.33 19.04
CA GLY A 27 -1.10 -21.71 19.71
C GLY A 27 0.03 -21.28 18.76
N LYS A 28 -0.30 -21.03 17.48
CA LYS A 28 0.64 -20.60 16.44
C LYS A 28 0.11 -19.39 15.69
N VAL A 29 1.04 -18.60 15.14
CA VAL A 29 0.72 -17.59 14.13
C VAL A 29 0.81 -18.26 12.76
N ASN A 30 -0.34 -18.45 12.13
CA ASN A 30 -0.49 -19.06 10.82
C ASN A 30 -0.64 -17.95 9.78
N ALA A 31 0.41 -17.68 8.99
CA ALA A 31 0.37 -16.66 7.95
C ALA A 31 -0.34 -17.18 6.70
N ILE A 32 -1.28 -16.41 6.15
CA ILE A 32 -1.88 -16.66 4.85
C ILE A 32 -1.35 -15.63 3.88
N ILE A 33 -0.63 -16.11 2.89
CA ILE A 33 0.21 -15.32 2.01
C ILE A 33 -0.26 -15.51 0.57
N GLY A 34 -0.29 -14.45 -0.19
CA GLY A 34 -0.70 -14.50 -1.59
C GLY A 34 -0.99 -13.11 -2.11
N GLU A 35 -1.14 -13.00 -3.41
CA GLU A 35 -1.43 -11.73 -4.09
C GLU A 35 -2.85 -11.24 -3.85
N ASN A 36 -3.12 -9.98 -4.22
CA ASN A 36 -4.47 -9.47 -4.28
C ASN A 36 -5.27 -10.26 -5.34
N GLY A 37 -6.45 -10.75 -4.94
CA GLY A 37 -7.22 -11.65 -5.80
C GLY A 37 -6.89 -13.14 -5.66
N ALA A 38 -5.89 -13.55 -4.86
CA ALA A 38 -5.56 -14.95 -4.60
C ALA A 38 -6.64 -15.72 -3.80
N GLY A 39 -7.71 -15.04 -3.34
CA GLY A 39 -8.81 -15.66 -2.61
C GLY A 39 -8.70 -15.57 -1.08
N LYS A 40 -7.66 -14.95 -0.52
CA LYS A 40 -7.42 -14.87 0.94
C LYS A 40 -8.63 -14.34 1.71
N SER A 41 -9.10 -13.14 1.37
CA SER A 41 -10.24 -12.52 2.06
C SER A 41 -11.55 -13.28 1.85
N THR A 42 -11.72 -13.97 0.70
CA THR A 42 -12.87 -14.86 0.48
C THR A 42 -12.82 -16.07 1.41
N LEU A 43 -11.64 -16.70 1.57
CA LEU A 43 -11.44 -17.80 2.49
C LEU A 43 -11.71 -17.37 3.94
N MET A 44 -11.21 -16.20 4.35
CA MET A 44 -11.46 -15.65 5.70
C MET A 44 -12.94 -15.36 5.94
N LYS A 45 -13.64 -14.82 4.96
CA LYS A 45 -15.09 -14.60 5.02
C LYS A 45 -15.89 -15.91 5.14
N ILE A 46 -15.40 -17.01 4.60
CA ILE A 46 -15.98 -18.35 4.81
C ILE A 46 -15.71 -18.80 6.25
N LEU A 47 -14.47 -18.72 6.73
CA LEU A 47 -14.09 -19.13 8.08
C LEU A 47 -14.79 -18.32 9.18
N SER A 48 -15.11 -17.06 8.91
CA SER A 48 -15.82 -16.16 9.81
C SER A 48 -17.35 -16.19 9.66
N GLY A 49 -17.90 -17.07 8.79
CA GLY A 49 -19.33 -17.21 8.59
C GLY A 49 -20.01 -16.09 7.80
N VAL A 50 -19.27 -15.20 7.17
CA VAL A 50 -19.81 -14.16 6.25
C VAL A 50 -20.33 -14.82 4.96
N HIS A 51 -19.62 -15.82 4.45
CA HIS A 51 -20.06 -16.64 3.32
C HIS A 51 -20.34 -18.05 3.80
N VAL A 52 -21.60 -18.46 3.76
CA VAL A 52 -22.06 -19.80 4.21
C VAL A 52 -22.32 -20.75 3.05
N ASP A 53 -22.40 -20.25 1.82
CA ASP A 53 -22.62 -21.01 0.58
C ASP A 53 -21.27 -21.29 -0.11
N TYR A 54 -20.70 -22.45 0.16
CA TYR A 54 -19.45 -22.95 -0.44
C TYR A 54 -19.49 -24.47 -0.54
N GLU A 55 -18.66 -25.03 -1.41
CA GLU A 55 -18.40 -26.46 -1.50
C GLU A 55 -17.20 -26.83 -0.61
N GLY A 56 -17.18 -28.05 -0.08
CA GLY A 56 -16.13 -28.54 0.81
C GLY A 56 -16.57 -28.61 2.27
N SER A 57 -15.62 -28.75 3.18
CA SER A 57 -15.89 -28.87 4.62
C SER A 57 -14.88 -28.13 5.47
N ILE A 58 -15.35 -27.64 6.62
CA ILE A 58 -14.50 -27.07 7.67
C ILE A 58 -14.60 -28.01 8.88
N ILE A 59 -13.46 -28.42 9.41
CA ILE A 59 -13.36 -29.25 10.61
C ILE A 59 -12.73 -28.39 11.70
N TYR A 60 -13.39 -28.28 12.84
CA TYR A 60 -12.89 -27.56 14.00
C TYR A 60 -13.00 -28.43 15.24
N ASN A 61 -11.85 -28.63 15.93
CA ASN A 61 -11.78 -29.54 17.10
C ASN A 61 -12.32 -30.95 16.84
N ASN A 62 -11.99 -31.51 15.67
CA ASN A 62 -12.42 -32.84 15.19
C ASN A 62 -13.92 -32.97 14.86
N GLU A 63 -14.68 -31.89 14.84
CA GLU A 63 -16.08 -31.87 14.43
C GLU A 63 -16.26 -31.05 13.15
N THR A 64 -17.18 -31.49 12.29
CA THR A 64 -17.54 -30.72 11.08
C THR A 64 -18.27 -29.44 11.49
N LEU A 65 -17.68 -28.29 11.16
CA LEU A 65 -18.23 -26.98 11.45
C LEU A 65 -19.15 -26.55 10.32
N LYS A 66 -20.41 -26.31 10.60
CA LYS A 66 -21.37 -25.67 9.69
C LYS A 66 -21.80 -24.37 10.30
N LEU A 67 -21.33 -23.27 9.69
CA LEU A 67 -21.65 -21.92 10.12
C LEU A 67 -22.93 -21.43 9.42
N THR A 68 -23.81 -20.82 10.18
CA THR A 68 -25.05 -20.21 9.68
C THR A 68 -24.92 -18.68 9.54
N GLY A 69 -23.84 -18.10 10.08
CA GLY A 69 -23.55 -16.68 10.03
C GLY A 69 -22.40 -16.30 10.94
N THR A 70 -22.09 -15.02 10.99
CA THR A 70 -20.97 -14.48 11.78
C THR A 70 -21.16 -14.67 13.29
N LYS A 71 -22.39 -14.53 13.80
CA LYS A 71 -22.70 -14.79 15.23
C LYS A 71 -22.44 -16.23 15.65
N ASP A 72 -22.67 -17.18 14.74
CA ASP A 72 -22.39 -18.59 14.99
C ASP A 72 -20.88 -18.86 15.01
N ALA A 73 -20.12 -18.26 14.10
CA ALA A 73 -18.66 -18.32 14.10
C ALA A 73 -18.07 -17.74 15.42
N GLU A 74 -18.58 -16.61 15.86
CA GLU A 74 -18.18 -16.00 17.13
C GLU A 74 -18.52 -16.88 18.34
N ALA A 75 -19.70 -17.50 18.37
CA ALA A 75 -20.10 -18.45 19.42
C ALA A 75 -19.18 -19.69 19.47
N LYS A 76 -18.59 -20.06 18.31
CA LYS A 76 -17.57 -21.11 18.20
C LYS A 76 -16.16 -20.61 18.51
N GLY A 77 -16.01 -19.33 18.84
CA GLY A 77 -14.72 -18.70 19.19
C GLY A 77 -13.86 -18.34 17.97
N ILE A 78 -14.45 -18.11 16.80
CA ILE A 78 -13.76 -17.65 15.60
C ILE A 78 -14.16 -16.19 15.35
N VAL A 79 -13.18 -15.28 15.37
CA VAL A 79 -13.39 -13.84 15.19
C VAL A 79 -12.46 -13.30 14.12
N ILE A 80 -12.94 -12.34 13.35
CA ILE A 80 -12.15 -11.63 12.32
C ILE A 80 -12.03 -10.15 12.66
N ILE A 81 -10.80 -9.65 12.56
CA ILE A 81 -10.46 -8.23 12.56
C ILE A 81 -10.24 -7.86 11.09
N HIS A 82 -11.08 -7.01 10.56
CA HIS A 82 -11.05 -6.61 9.15
C HIS A 82 -9.97 -5.57 8.87
N GLN A 83 -9.58 -5.46 7.61
CA GLN A 83 -8.66 -4.43 7.10
C GLN A 83 -9.23 -3.02 7.30
N GLU A 84 -10.53 -2.83 7.06
CA GLU A 84 -11.24 -1.59 7.39
C GLU A 84 -11.83 -1.69 8.80
N LEU A 85 -11.66 -0.65 9.60
CA LEU A 85 -12.12 -0.61 10.98
C LEU A 85 -13.65 -0.65 11.06
N ASN A 86 -14.19 -1.61 11.80
CA ASN A 86 -15.63 -1.77 12.04
C ASN A 86 -16.04 -1.13 13.39
N LEU A 87 -15.61 0.09 13.60
CA LEU A 87 -15.94 0.90 14.78
C LEU A 87 -16.93 2.00 14.41
N VAL A 88 -17.78 2.37 15.35
CA VAL A 88 -18.71 3.49 15.20
C VAL A 88 -18.06 4.73 15.80
N PRO A 89 -17.65 5.73 14.99
CA PRO A 89 -16.83 6.85 15.46
C PRO A 89 -17.48 7.69 16.56
N GLY A 90 -18.82 7.82 16.53
CA GLY A 90 -19.60 8.61 17.50
C GLY A 90 -19.90 7.91 18.83
N LEU A 91 -19.53 6.63 18.98
CA LEU A 91 -19.68 5.88 20.22
C LEU A 91 -18.37 5.89 21.00
N SER A 92 -18.47 5.74 22.33
CA SER A 92 -17.32 5.58 23.20
C SER A 92 -16.60 4.24 22.93
N ILE A 93 -15.35 4.13 23.41
CA ILE A 93 -14.57 2.88 23.35
C ILE A 93 -15.33 1.74 24.02
N THR A 94 -15.89 1.99 25.22
CA THR A 94 -16.71 1.01 25.94
C THR A 94 -17.89 0.54 25.09
N GLU A 95 -18.67 1.46 24.52
CA GLU A 95 -19.83 1.12 23.70
C GLU A 95 -19.43 0.36 22.43
N ASN A 96 -18.30 0.68 21.80
CA ASN A 96 -17.79 -0.06 20.64
C ASN A 96 -17.37 -1.50 20.99
N ILE A 97 -16.69 -1.71 22.14
CA ILE A 97 -16.26 -3.04 22.58
C ILE A 97 -17.46 -3.95 22.84
N PHE A 98 -18.51 -3.41 23.48
CA PHE A 98 -19.68 -4.17 23.88
C PHE A 98 -20.84 -4.13 22.88
N LEU A 99 -20.70 -3.48 21.74
CA LEU A 99 -21.76 -3.32 20.75
C LEU A 99 -22.37 -4.65 20.32
N GLY A 100 -23.69 -4.82 20.60
CA GLY A 100 -24.44 -6.06 20.37
C GLY A 100 -24.18 -7.18 21.39
N ARG A 101 -23.46 -6.87 22.49
CA ARG A 101 -23.12 -7.79 23.60
C ARG A 101 -23.08 -7.05 24.92
N GLU A 102 -23.97 -6.10 25.05
CA GLU A 102 -24.06 -5.23 26.21
C GLU A 102 -24.32 -6.06 27.48
N LEU A 103 -23.62 -5.71 28.56
CA LEU A 103 -23.84 -6.31 29.86
C LEU A 103 -25.08 -5.67 30.50
N CYS A 104 -26.00 -6.54 30.96
CA CYS A 104 -27.21 -6.10 31.66
C CYS A 104 -27.17 -6.55 33.12
N ASN A 105 -27.70 -5.69 34.00
CA ASN A 105 -27.92 -6.05 35.39
C ASN A 105 -29.11 -7.03 35.54
N SER A 106 -29.41 -7.46 36.78
CA SER A 106 -30.51 -8.38 37.10
C SER A 106 -31.91 -7.86 36.70
N LEU A 107 -32.04 -6.55 36.45
CA LEU A 107 -33.28 -5.94 36.01
C LEU A 107 -33.37 -5.77 34.48
N GLY A 108 -32.41 -6.28 33.71
CA GLY A 108 -32.36 -6.13 32.27
C GLY A 108 -31.90 -4.79 31.74
N MET A 109 -31.45 -3.87 32.62
CA MET A 109 -30.89 -2.58 32.23
C MET A 109 -29.37 -2.69 31.98
N LEU A 110 -28.85 -1.81 31.10
CA LEU A 110 -27.41 -1.76 30.79
C LEU A 110 -26.59 -1.48 32.07
N ASP A 111 -25.62 -2.35 32.34
CA ASP A 111 -24.63 -2.15 33.41
C ASP A 111 -23.41 -1.41 32.89
N LYS A 112 -23.54 -0.09 32.74
CA LYS A 112 -22.44 0.77 32.22
C LYS A 112 -21.18 0.71 33.09
N ARG A 113 -21.33 0.53 34.42
CA ARG A 113 -20.19 0.46 35.33
C ARG A 113 -19.36 -0.81 35.08
N GLU A 114 -20.05 -1.94 34.97
CA GLU A 114 -19.39 -3.21 34.68
C GLU A 114 -18.73 -3.20 33.30
N MET A 115 -19.45 -2.70 32.26
CA MET A 115 -18.91 -2.54 30.92
C MET A 115 -17.62 -1.70 30.91
N THR A 116 -17.63 -0.55 31.59
CA THR A 116 -16.44 0.34 31.66
C THR A 116 -15.28 -0.34 32.39
N ARG A 117 -15.57 -1.09 33.46
CA ARG A 117 -14.56 -1.84 34.22
C ARG A 117 -13.89 -2.92 33.35
N GLU A 118 -14.70 -3.69 32.63
CA GLU A 118 -14.19 -4.73 31.74
C GLU A 118 -13.47 -4.14 30.50
N ALA A 119 -14.00 -3.02 29.93
CA ALA A 119 -13.32 -2.30 28.86
C ALA A 119 -11.91 -1.86 29.29
N LYS A 120 -11.77 -1.32 30.50
CA LYS A 120 -10.45 -0.90 31.01
C LYS A 120 -9.46 -2.07 31.09
N LYS A 121 -9.89 -3.24 31.56
CA LYS A 121 -9.02 -4.44 31.57
C LYS A 121 -8.59 -4.87 30.17
N LEU A 122 -9.51 -4.78 29.17
CA LEU A 122 -9.20 -5.12 27.80
C LEU A 122 -8.23 -4.09 27.18
N LEU A 123 -8.38 -2.80 27.49
CA LEU A 123 -7.47 -1.75 27.05
C LEU A 123 -6.08 -1.92 27.68
N GLU A 124 -6.00 -2.26 28.96
CA GLU A 124 -4.73 -2.60 29.61
C GLU A 124 -4.04 -3.80 28.93
N LYS A 125 -4.81 -4.83 28.54
CA LYS A 125 -4.27 -6.01 27.83
C LYS A 125 -3.70 -5.66 26.46
N VAL A 126 -4.32 -4.73 25.74
CA VAL A 126 -3.81 -4.24 24.45
C VAL A 126 -2.84 -3.05 24.60
N LYS A 127 -2.43 -2.72 25.84
CA LYS A 127 -1.45 -1.65 26.14
C LYS A 127 -1.88 -0.28 25.59
N LEU A 128 -3.16 0.00 25.62
CA LEU A 128 -3.75 1.26 25.19
C LEU A 128 -4.21 2.06 26.43
N ASP A 129 -3.47 3.12 26.72
CA ASP A 129 -3.75 4.03 27.84
C ASP A 129 -4.62 5.20 27.35
N VAL A 130 -5.95 5.00 27.41
CA VAL A 130 -6.97 5.99 27.05
C VAL A 130 -8.19 5.82 27.97
N ASP A 131 -9.01 6.87 28.09
CA ASP A 131 -10.27 6.78 28.85
C ASP A 131 -11.29 5.92 28.08
N PRO A 132 -11.83 4.83 28.67
CA PRO A 132 -12.89 4.04 28.05
C PRO A 132 -14.13 4.81 27.63
N ALA A 133 -14.37 6.01 28.18
CA ALA A 133 -15.47 6.90 27.83
C ALA A 133 -15.19 7.78 26.61
N GLU A 134 -13.93 7.86 26.14
CA GLU A 134 -13.52 8.64 24.96
C GLU A 134 -14.18 8.12 23.68
N GLN A 135 -14.58 9.02 22.80
CA GLN A 135 -15.16 8.64 21.50
C GLN A 135 -14.08 8.07 20.58
N VAL A 136 -14.39 6.95 19.92
CA VAL A 136 -13.45 6.29 19.03
C VAL A 136 -13.00 7.18 17.86
N GLY A 137 -13.87 8.06 17.38
CA GLY A 137 -13.56 9.01 16.31
C GLY A 137 -12.45 10.02 16.64
N GLU A 138 -12.16 10.26 17.94
CA GLU A 138 -11.10 11.17 18.40
C GLU A 138 -9.73 10.49 18.49
N LEU A 139 -9.70 9.15 18.44
CA LEU A 139 -8.49 8.37 18.50
C LEU A 139 -7.71 8.38 17.18
N LYS A 140 -6.39 8.28 17.28
CA LYS A 140 -5.55 8.00 16.11
C LYS A 140 -5.86 6.62 15.53
N VAL A 141 -5.65 6.42 14.23
CA VAL A 141 -5.97 5.16 13.53
C VAL A 141 -5.33 3.94 14.20
N GLY A 142 -4.06 4.04 14.65
CA GLY A 142 -3.40 2.96 15.38
C GLY A 142 -4.07 2.62 16.71
N GLN A 143 -4.57 3.63 17.44
CA GLN A 143 -5.32 3.41 18.68
C GLN A 143 -6.68 2.75 18.39
N GLN A 144 -7.37 3.17 17.31
CA GLN A 144 -8.60 2.53 16.86
C GLN A 144 -8.38 1.05 16.53
N GLN A 145 -7.25 0.70 15.90
CA GLN A 145 -6.88 -0.68 15.63
C GLN A 145 -6.76 -1.52 16.92
N LEU A 146 -6.16 -0.94 17.96
CA LEU A 146 -6.06 -1.59 19.28
C LEU A 146 -7.44 -1.78 19.94
N VAL A 147 -8.39 -0.84 19.73
CA VAL A 147 -9.77 -0.99 20.18
C VAL A 147 -10.48 -2.15 19.47
N GLU A 148 -10.26 -2.32 18.15
CA GLU A 148 -10.78 -3.49 17.40
C GLU A 148 -10.23 -4.81 17.96
N ILE A 149 -8.95 -4.85 18.31
CA ILE A 149 -8.34 -6.03 18.95
C ILE A 149 -8.96 -6.27 20.32
N ALA A 150 -9.15 -5.21 21.15
CA ALA A 150 -9.80 -5.32 22.45
C ALA A 150 -11.23 -5.86 22.33
N LYS A 151 -11.99 -5.39 21.32
CA LYS A 151 -13.34 -5.89 20.98
C LYS A 151 -13.32 -7.39 20.61
N ALA A 152 -12.34 -7.83 19.81
CA ALA A 152 -12.16 -9.24 19.47
C ALA A 152 -11.81 -10.09 20.71
N LEU A 153 -10.98 -9.57 21.61
CA LEU A 153 -10.62 -10.27 22.86
C LEU A 153 -11.78 -10.42 23.82
N HIS A 154 -12.72 -9.47 23.84
CA HIS A 154 -13.93 -9.57 24.66
C HIS A 154 -14.74 -10.85 24.35
N THR A 155 -14.73 -11.33 23.11
CA THR A 155 -15.48 -12.54 22.68
C THR A 155 -14.88 -13.85 23.15
N LYS A 156 -13.78 -13.84 23.92
CA LYS A 156 -13.04 -15.05 24.35
C LYS A 156 -12.64 -15.94 23.15
N ALA A 157 -12.33 -15.31 22.01
CA ALA A 157 -11.96 -16.01 20.78
C ALA A 157 -10.82 -17.01 21.01
N SER A 158 -10.92 -18.17 20.38
CA SER A 158 -9.86 -19.19 20.29
C SER A 158 -9.09 -19.07 18.99
N VAL A 159 -9.75 -18.59 17.92
CA VAL A 159 -9.17 -18.32 16.61
C VAL A 159 -9.40 -16.83 16.28
N ILE A 160 -8.32 -16.09 16.08
CA ILE A 160 -8.35 -14.66 15.75
C ILE A 160 -7.76 -14.48 14.36
N ILE A 161 -8.60 -14.05 13.42
CA ILE A 161 -8.19 -13.75 12.05
C ILE A 161 -7.91 -12.25 11.97
N MET A 162 -6.72 -11.88 11.49
CA MET A 162 -6.28 -10.50 11.31
C MET A 162 -5.99 -10.26 9.83
N ASP A 163 -6.84 -9.49 9.16
CA ASP A 163 -6.71 -9.17 7.73
C ASP A 163 -6.01 -7.81 7.56
N GLU A 164 -4.73 -7.83 7.20
CA GLU A 164 -3.84 -6.65 7.02
C GLU A 164 -3.88 -5.65 8.19
N PRO A 165 -3.67 -6.07 9.45
CA PRO A 165 -3.87 -5.23 10.62
C PRO A 165 -2.89 -4.06 10.73
N THR A 166 -1.86 -4.02 9.89
CA THR A 166 -0.78 -3.00 9.91
C THR A 166 -0.85 -2.03 8.73
N SER A 167 -1.92 -2.05 7.93
CA SER A 167 -2.03 -1.25 6.71
C SER A 167 -2.05 0.27 6.95
N ALA A 168 -2.50 0.71 8.14
CA ALA A 168 -2.72 2.12 8.47
C ALA A 168 -2.04 2.59 9.77
N ILE A 169 -1.07 1.83 10.28
CA ILE A 169 -0.39 2.12 11.55
C ILE A 169 1.12 2.32 11.36
N SER A 170 1.75 3.06 12.27
CA SER A 170 3.20 3.34 12.26
C SER A 170 4.02 2.14 12.69
N ASP A 171 5.33 2.11 12.34
CA ASP A 171 6.23 1.01 12.69
C ASP A 171 6.29 0.74 14.20
N LYS A 172 6.25 1.79 15.03
CA LYS A 172 6.20 1.66 16.49
C LYS A 172 4.91 0.97 16.97
N GLU A 173 3.78 1.26 16.34
CA GLU A 173 2.50 0.61 16.65
C GLU A 173 2.49 -0.83 16.16
N VAL A 174 3.17 -1.14 15.05
CA VAL A 174 3.38 -2.52 14.56
C VAL A 174 4.17 -3.36 15.59
N GLU A 175 5.24 -2.81 16.14
CA GLU A 175 6.01 -3.49 17.21
C GLU A 175 5.13 -3.82 18.42
N ASN A 176 4.31 -2.86 18.87
CA ASN A 176 3.36 -3.10 19.97
C ASN A 176 2.34 -4.19 19.61
N LEU A 177 1.80 -4.16 18.39
CA LEU A 177 0.88 -5.19 17.91
C LEU A 177 1.53 -6.58 17.95
N PHE A 178 2.79 -6.71 17.54
CA PHE A 178 3.52 -7.98 17.58
C PHE A 178 3.74 -8.50 19.00
N VAL A 179 3.95 -7.61 19.96
CA VAL A 179 4.00 -8.01 21.38
C VAL A 179 2.66 -8.61 21.81
N ILE A 180 1.54 -7.95 21.48
CA ILE A 180 0.19 -8.45 21.80
C ILE A 180 -0.08 -9.80 21.11
N ILE A 181 0.25 -9.94 19.83
CA ILE A 181 0.09 -11.21 19.09
C ILE A 181 0.89 -12.33 19.76
N ASN A 182 2.13 -12.07 20.18
CA ASN A 182 2.96 -13.05 20.87
C ASN A 182 2.36 -13.44 22.24
N GLU A 183 1.82 -12.50 23.00
CA GLU A 183 1.12 -12.78 24.26
C GLU A 183 -0.10 -13.68 24.00
N LEU A 184 -0.94 -13.37 23.01
CA LEU A 184 -2.10 -14.18 22.63
C LEU A 184 -1.70 -15.59 22.15
N ARG A 185 -0.63 -15.70 21.36
CA ARG A 185 -0.06 -16.98 20.95
C ARG A 185 0.35 -17.82 22.16
N ASN A 186 1.02 -17.21 23.13
CA ASN A 186 1.46 -17.88 24.35
C ASN A 186 0.28 -18.29 25.26
N GLU A 187 -0.86 -17.59 25.19
CA GLU A 187 -2.12 -17.99 25.80
C GLU A 187 -2.81 -19.17 25.07
N GLY A 188 -2.19 -19.71 24.02
CA GLY A 188 -2.72 -20.83 23.24
C GLY A 188 -3.75 -20.43 22.16
N LYS A 189 -3.92 -19.14 21.87
CA LYS A 189 -4.81 -18.68 20.79
C LYS A 189 -4.21 -19.02 19.43
N THR A 190 -5.07 -19.38 18.48
CA THR A 190 -4.72 -19.58 17.09
C THR A 190 -4.82 -18.23 16.37
N ILE A 191 -3.72 -17.72 15.88
CA ILE A 191 -3.70 -16.47 15.13
C ILE A 191 -3.61 -16.78 13.64
N VAL A 192 -4.48 -16.18 12.84
CA VAL A 192 -4.38 -16.17 11.38
C VAL A 192 -3.97 -14.76 10.99
N TYR A 193 -2.80 -14.63 10.38
CA TYR A 193 -2.21 -13.34 10.05
C TYR A 193 -2.09 -13.18 8.53
N ILE A 194 -2.79 -12.20 7.97
CA ILE A 194 -2.73 -11.88 6.56
C ILE A 194 -1.98 -10.57 6.41
N SER A 195 -0.91 -10.58 5.64
CA SER A 195 -0.15 -9.39 5.28
C SER A 195 0.53 -9.59 3.93
N HIS A 196 0.74 -8.51 3.22
CA HIS A 196 1.59 -8.48 2.03
C HIS A 196 3.01 -7.96 2.34
N LYS A 197 3.27 -7.55 3.60
CA LYS A 197 4.57 -7.06 4.06
C LYS A 197 5.43 -8.23 4.52
N LEU A 198 6.37 -8.65 3.69
CA LEU A 198 7.21 -9.83 3.94
C LEU A 198 7.98 -9.73 5.27
N LYS A 199 8.52 -8.54 5.62
CA LYS A 199 9.24 -8.34 6.89
C LYS A 199 8.38 -8.71 8.11
N GLU A 200 7.09 -8.35 8.10
CA GLU A 200 6.16 -8.69 9.18
C GLU A 200 5.98 -10.21 9.29
N LEU A 201 5.79 -10.88 8.16
CA LEU A 201 5.57 -12.33 8.10
C LEU A 201 6.74 -13.11 8.66
N PHE A 202 7.98 -12.74 8.27
CA PHE A 202 9.19 -13.37 8.79
C PHE A 202 9.46 -13.07 10.27
N THR A 203 8.90 -11.97 10.80
CA THR A 203 9.06 -11.60 12.22
C THR A 203 8.10 -12.34 13.12
N ILE A 204 6.83 -12.52 12.70
CA ILE A 204 5.77 -12.97 13.61
C ILE A 204 5.25 -14.38 13.33
N ALA A 205 5.31 -14.87 12.10
CA ALA A 205 4.67 -16.12 11.70
C ALA A 205 5.49 -17.36 12.08
N ASP A 206 4.81 -18.37 12.63
CA ASP A 206 5.38 -19.70 12.86
C ASP A 206 5.23 -20.58 11.62
N ARG A 207 4.09 -20.45 10.93
CA ARG A 207 3.70 -21.27 9.78
C ARG A 207 3.15 -20.40 8.65
N PHE A 208 3.20 -20.93 7.43
CA PHE A 208 2.65 -20.23 6.27
C PHE A 208 1.76 -21.14 5.42
N VAL A 209 0.84 -20.52 4.71
CA VAL A 209 0.10 -21.11 3.58
C VAL A 209 0.15 -20.10 2.43
N VAL A 210 0.69 -20.51 1.29
CA VAL A 210 0.71 -19.69 0.08
C VAL A 210 -0.54 -19.97 -0.74
N MET A 211 -1.28 -18.90 -1.07
CA MET A 211 -2.43 -18.93 -1.97
C MET A 211 -2.12 -18.20 -3.27
N ARG A 212 -2.54 -18.79 -4.39
CA ARG A 212 -2.43 -18.19 -5.73
C ARG A 212 -3.59 -18.64 -6.60
N ASP A 213 -4.19 -17.71 -7.34
CA ASP A 213 -5.29 -17.96 -8.28
C ASP A 213 -6.44 -18.79 -7.69
N GLY A 214 -6.79 -18.52 -6.43
CA GLY A 214 -7.86 -19.23 -5.70
C GLY A 214 -7.48 -20.61 -5.20
N CYS A 215 -6.24 -21.05 -5.28
CA CYS A 215 -5.75 -22.36 -4.82
C CYS A 215 -4.73 -22.20 -3.70
N SER A 216 -4.66 -23.19 -2.79
CA SER A 216 -3.51 -23.34 -1.89
C SER A 216 -2.38 -24.05 -2.62
N ILE A 217 -1.19 -23.40 -2.67
CA ILE A 217 -0.03 -23.88 -3.42
C ILE A 217 0.89 -24.71 -2.52
N GLU A 218 1.20 -24.19 -1.34
CA GLU A 218 2.11 -24.83 -0.39
C GLU A 218 1.87 -24.31 1.01
N SER A 219 2.17 -25.16 1.99
CA SER A 219 2.14 -24.82 3.42
C SER A 219 3.36 -25.41 4.12
N GLY A 220 3.85 -24.75 5.18
CA GLY A 220 5.02 -25.24 5.91
C GLY A 220 5.37 -24.39 7.12
N LEU A 221 6.58 -24.59 7.64
CA LEU A 221 7.15 -23.75 8.70
C LEU A 221 7.79 -22.52 8.08
N MET A 222 7.58 -21.34 8.69
CA MET A 222 8.18 -20.10 8.20
C MET A 222 9.71 -20.14 8.31
N ALA A 223 10.25 -20.85 9.30
CA ALA A 223 11.69 -21.00 9.49
C ALA A 223 12.42 -21.69 8.33
N ASP A 224 11.70 -22.52 7.56
CA ASP A 224 12.27 -23.26 6.43
C ASP A 224 12.18 -22.48 5.11
N MET A 225 11.67 -21.23 5.15
CA MET A 225 11.38 -20.42 3.98
C MET A 225 12.34 -19.24 3.86
N THR A 226 12.89 -19.01 2.66
CA THR A 226 13.58 -17.77 2.35
C THR A 226 12.63 -16.74 1.75
N GLN A 227 13.00 -15.47 1.82
CA GLN A 227 12.19 -14.38 1.26
C GLN A 227 12.00 -14.55 -0.26
N ASP A 228 13.06 -14.92 -0.97
CA ASP A 228 13.05 -15.14 -2.42
C ASP A 228 12.17 -16.34 -2.80
N ASP A 229 12.24 -17.44 -2.03
CA ASP A 229 11.38 -18.60 -2.25
C ASP A 229 9.91 -18.26 -2.04
N LEU A 230 9.61 -17.50 -1.00
CA LEU A 230 8.25 -17.07 -0.72
C LEU A 230 7.69 -16.23 -1.86
N ILE A 231 8.44 -15.22 -2.33
CA ILE A 231 8.07 -14.38 -3.47
C ILE A 231 7.86 -15.25 -4.72
N ARG A 232 8.78 -16.17 -5.02
CA ARG A 232 8.67 -17.08 -6.17
C ARG A 232 7.38 -17.92 -6.11
N LYS A 233 7.02 -18.45 -4.94
CA LYS A 233 5.81 -19.26 -4.74
C LYS A 233 4.53 -18.42 -4.87
N MET A 234 4.55 -17.19 -4.36
CA MET A 234 3.44 -16.24 -4.49
C MET A 234 3.19 -15.84 -5.95
N THR A 235 4.26 -15.49 -6.66
CA THR A 235 4.19 -14.93 -8.03
C THR A 235 4.18 -16.00 -9.12
N GLY A 236 4.63 -17.22 -8.82
CA GLY A 236 4.82 -18.27 -9.82
C GLY A 236 5.96 -18.02 -10.82
N ARG A 237 6.77 -17.00 -10.59
CA ARG A 237 7.89 -16.61 -11.46
C ARG A 237 9.19 -16.54 -10.66
N ALA A 238 10.31 -16.92 -11.27
CA ALA A 238 11.61 -16.64 -10.67
C ALA A 238 11.77 -15.10 -10.56
N VAL A 239 12.02 -14.61 -9.37
CA VAL A 239 12.43 -13.22 -9.17
C VAL A 239 13.87 -13.14 -9.68
N ASN A 240 14.02 -12.88 -10.98
CA ASN A 240 15.27 -12.35 -11.47
C ASN A 240 15.32 -10.92 -10.95
N GLY A 241 15.91 -10.74 -9.79
CA GLY A 241 16.24 -9.41 -9.27
C GLY A 241 17.02 -8.70 -10.36
N THR A 242 16.38 -7.80 -11.07
CA THR A 242 17.06 -6.85 -11.92
C THR A 242 17.84 -5.93 -10.98
N LYS A 243 19.04 -6.38 -10.55
CA LYS A 243 20.01 -5.46 -9.95
C LYS A 243 20.24 -4.37 -10.97
N GLY A 244 19.97 -3.13 -10.58
CA GLY A 244 20.18 -1.86 -11.26
C GLY A 244 20.15 -1.89 -12.80
N ASN A 245 19.79 -0.82 -13.39
CA ASN A 245 19.82 -0.70 -14.84
C ASN A 245 21.29 -0.83 -15.33
N SER A 246 21.71 -2.01 -15.81
CA SER A 246 23.02 -2.19 -16.44
C SER A 246 23.09 -1.58 -17.85
N GLY A 247 22.06 -0.82 -18.25
CA GLY A 247 22.07 0.03 -19.44
C GLY A 247 23.09 1.17 -19.27
N LYS A 248 23.79 1.53 -20.34
CA LYS A 248 24.65 2.72 -20.33
C LYS A 248 23.77 3.95 -20.06
N VAL A 249 23.81 4.48 -18.84
CA VAL A 249 23.27 5.80 -18.55
C VAL A 249 23.96 6.78 -19.51
N CYS A 250 23.16 7.46 -20.33
CA CYS A 250 23.69 8.47 -21.24
C CYS A 250 24.17 9.67 -20.39
N SER A 251 25.31 10.24 -20.70
CA SER A 251 25.83 11.41 -19.99
C SER A 251 25.07 12.72 -20.29
N GLU A 252 24.03 12.65 -21.16
CA GLU A 252 23.21 13.81 -21.56
C GLU A 252 22.22 14.18 -20.44
N PRO A 253 22.34 15.36 -19.80
CA PRO A 253 21.42 15.78 -18.77
C PRO A 253 20.07 16.20 -19.37
N VAL A 254 18.98 15.61 -18.84
CA VAL A 254 17.59 15.96 -19.23
C VAL A 254 16.95 16.92 -18.24
N LEU A 255 17.34 16.86 -16.95
CA LEU A 255 16.91 17.79 -15.92
C LEU A 255 18.10 18.17 -15.05
N ARG A 256 18.31 19.46 -14.88
CA ARG A 256 19.26 20.00 -13.90
C ARG A 256 18.54 20.94 -12.95
N VAL A 257 18.63 20.63 -11.68
CA VAL A 257 18.03 21.37 -10.57
C VAL A 257 19.15 22.07 -9.83
N GLN A 258 18.99 23.37 -9.58
CA GLN A 258 20.02 24.19 -8.95
C GLN A 258 19.42 25.09 -7.87
N HIS A 259 19.93 24.95 -6.65
CA HIS A 259 19.59 25.78 -5.50
C HIS A 259 18.10 25.97 -5.25
N ILE A 260 17.31 24.88 -5.41
CA ILE A 260 15.87 24.93 -5.13
C ILE A 260 15.64 25.10 -3.64
N ASN A 261 14.88 26.13 -3.31
CA ASN A 261 14.38 26.40 -1.97
C ASN A 261 12.87 26.53 -2.01
N LEU A 262 12.18 26.02 -0.98
CA LEU A 262 10.73 26.13 -0.79
C LEU A 262 10.41 26.68 0.59
N LYS A 263 9.79 27.86 0.66
CA LYS A 263 9.38 28.49 1.93
C LYS A 263 8.21 27.75 2.57
N ASN A 264 8.22 27.66 3.92
CA ASN A 264 7.10 27.14 4.69
C ASN A 264 5.95 28.16 4.75
N THR A 265 4.71 27.69 4.73
CA THR A 265 3.50 28.56 4.86
C THR A 265 3.17 28.91 6.30
N SER A 266 3.51 28.04 7.26
CA SER A 266 3.11 28.17 8.66
C SER A 266 4.19 28.76 9.57
N ARG A 267 5.45 28.83 9.12
CA ARG A 267 6.58 29.35 9.89
C ARG A 267 7.37 30.32 9.00
N HIS A 268 7.39 31.58 9.37
CA HIS A 268 8.08 32.64 8.60
C HIS A 268 9.61 32.49 8.49
N THR A 269 10.22 31.57 9.24
CA THR A 269 11.68 31.45 9.38
C THR A 269 12.28 30.14 8.88
N ALA A 270 11.49 29.13 8.52
CA ALA A 270 12.00 27.83 8.08
C ALA A 270 11.58 27.51 6.65
N ASN A 271 12.53 27.01 5.85
CA ASN A 271 12.24 26.44 4.54
C ASN A 271 11.81 24.97 4.68
N VAL A 272 10.92 24.52 3.80
CA VAL A 272 10.58 23.11 3.62
C VAL A 272 11.66 22.40 2.81
N LEU A 273 12.20 23.09 1.79
CA LEU A 273 13.36 22.63 1.01
C LEU A 273 14.44 23.72 1.08
N THR A 274 15.69 23.30 1.22
CA THR A 274 16.83 24.19 1.33
C THR A 274 17.97 23.71 0.45
N ASP A 275 18.30 24.52 -0.55
CA ASP A 275 19.48 24.37 -1.41
C ASP A 275 19.58 23.00 -2.11
N ILE A 276 18.47 22.52 -2.69
CA ILE A 276 18.44 21.26 -3.41
C ILE A 276 19.06 21.44 -4.80
N SER A 277 20.11 20.65 -5.08
CA SER A 277 20.79 20.67 -6.38
C SER A 277 21.15 19.24 -6.81
N PHE A 278 20.72 18.82 -8.00
CA PHE A 278 21.06 17.53 -8.61
C PHE A 278 20.85 17.56 -10.12
N THR A 279 21.34 16.54 -10.80
CA THR A 279 21.16 16.34 -12.25
C THR A 279 20.53 14.97 -12.49
N LEU A 280 19.57 14.89 -13.42
CA LEU A 280 18.99 13.66 -13.93
C LEU A 280 19.38 13.50 -15.40
N HIS A 281 19.90 12.34 -15.77
CA HIS A 281 20.36 12.07 -17.12
C HIS A 281 19.33 11.28 -17.93
N LYS A 282 19.49 11.32 -19.24
CA LYS A 282 18.66 10.56 -20.17
C LYS A 282 18.82 9.06 -19.95
N GLY A 283 17.69 8.37 -19.77
CA GLY A 283 17.69 6.93 -19.51
C GLY A 283 18.10 6.54 -18.08
N GLU A 284 18.24 7.49 -17.18
CA GLU A 284 18.59 7.27 -15.78
C GLU A 284 17.33 7.15 -14.91
N ILE A 285 17.35 6.21 -13.97
CA ILE A 285 16.38 6.12 -12.88
C ILE A 285 17.10 6.55 -11.59
N VAL A 286 16.77 7.73 -11.09
CA VAL A 286 17.28 8.25 -9.83
C VAL A 286 16.28 7.98 -8.73
N GLY A 287 16.66 7.21 -7.72
CA GLY A 287 15.87 6.99 -6.52
C GLY A 287 16.04 8.14 -5.54
N LEU A 288 14.95 8.66 -5.00
CA LEU A 288 14.96 9.67 -3.95
C LEU A 288 14.40 9.06 -2.66
N TYR A 289 15.26 8.86 -1.69
CA TYR A 289 14.94 8.31 -0.39
C TYR A 289 15.02 9.36 0.72
N GLY A 290 14.26 9.18 1.78
CA GLY A 290 14.28 10.01 2.98
C GLY A 290 13.18 9.57 3.95
N LEU A 291 13.30 9.92 5.22
CA LEU A 291 12.28 9.61 6.21
C LEU A 291 11.02 10.46 5.98
N MET A 292 9.93 10.09 6.66
CA MET A 292 8.67 10.84 6.60
C MET A 292 8.90 12.30 7.01
N GLY A 293 8.43 13.24 6.19
CA GLY A 293 8.65 14.66 6.41
C GLY A 293 9.99 15.21 5.89
N ALA A 294 10.80 14.41 5.17
CA ALA A 294 12.06 14.85 4.58
C ALA A 294 11.92 15.88 3.43
N GLY A 295 10.71 16.10 2.91
CA GLY A 295 10.47 17.07 1.83
C GLY A 295 10.43 16.46 0.42
N ARG A 296 10.32 15.13 0.30
CA ARG A 296 10.34 14.41 -1.00
C ARG A 296 9.21 14.82 -1.92
N THR A 297 7.97 14.72 -1.43
CA THR A 297 6.75 15.10 -2.18
C THR A 297 6.77 16.58 -2.53
N GLU A 298 7.18 17.43 -1.61
CA GLU A 298 7.28 18.88 -1.84
C GLU A 298 8.33 19.22 -2.92
N LEU A 299 9.40 18.43 -3.04
CA LEU A 299 10.35 18.56 -4.13
C LEU A 299 9.69 18.20 -5.47
N MET A 300 9.00 17.06 -5.56
CA MET A 300 8.26 16.64 -6.77
C MET A 300 7.23 17.69 -7.20
N GLU A 301 6.44 18.19 -6.26
CA GLU A 301 5.45 19.24 -6.48
C GLU A 301 6.07 20.55 -6.93
N THR A 302 7.24 20.91 -6.37
CA THR A 302 7.98 22.12 -6.77
C THR A 302 8.47 22.02 -8.20
N LEU A 303 9.06 20.88 -8.59
CA LEU A 303 9.52 20.64 -9.95
C LEU A 303 8.37 20.60 -10.96
N PHE A 304 7.18 20.22 -10.52
CA PHE A 304 5.97 20.20 -11.35
C PHE A 304 5.21 21.55 -11.38
N GLY A 305 5.68 22.55 -10.60
CA GLY A 305 5.12 23.91 -10.61
C GLY A 305 3.87 24.11 -9.77
N LEU A 306 3.69 23.31 -8.71
CA LEU A 306 2.57 23.47 -7.76
C LEU A 306 2.84 24.56 -6.70
N HIS A 307 4.09 25.01 -6.55
CA HIS A 307 4.49 26.01 -5.55
C HIS A 307 5.16 27.28 -6.12
N PRO A 308 4.62 27.90 -7.20
CA PRO A 308 5.35 28.93 -7.96
C PRO A 308 5.70 30.19 -7.17
N LYS A 309 4.89 30.55 -6.15
CA LYS A 309 5.10 31.76 -5.33
C LYS A 309 6.06 31.54 -4.16
N ARG A 310 6.38 30.31 -3.83
CA ARG A 310 7.15 29.93 -2.64
C ARG A 310 8.50 29.33 -2.99
N ALA A 311 8.63 28.82 -4.20
CA ALA A 311 9.85 28.21 -4.70
C ALA A 311 10.78 29.25 -5.30
N THR A 312 12.08 29.06 -5.08
CA THR A 312 13.17 29.82 -5.72
C THR A 312 14.26 28.83 -6.14
N GLY A 313 15.11 29.26 -7.09
CA GLY A 313 16.17 28.43 -7.68
C GLY A 313 15.98 28.31 -9.19
N ASN A 314 16.82 27.49 -9.84
CA ASN A 314 16.81 27.32 -11.29
C ASN A 314 16.51 25.87 -11.68
N ILE A 315 15.71 25.72 -12.73
CA ILE A 315 15.44 24.44 -13.37
C ILE A 315 15.87 24.56 -14.83
N LEU A 316 16.68 23.60 -15.28
CA LEU A 316 17.04 23.48 -16.69
C LEU A 316 16.54 22.17 -17.24
N VAL A 317 15.88 22.21 -18.37
CA VAL A 317 15.42 21.01 -19.13
C VAL A 317 16.21 20.97 -20.44
N ASN A 318 16.95 19.87 -20.68
CA ASN A 318 17.88 19.73 -21.78
C ASN A 318 18.88 20.93 -21.85
N GLU A 319 19.47 21.27 -20.71
CA GLU A 319 20.42 22.40 -20.53
C GLU A 319 19.82 23.78 -20.85
N GLN A 320 18.53 23.91 -21.11
CA GLN A 320 17.85 25.18 -21.31
C GLN A 320 17.14 25.60 -20.02
N PRO A 321 17.40 26.84 -19.52
CA PRO A 321 16.70 27.34 -18.34
C PRO A 321 15.22 27.52 -18.64
N VAL A 322 14.36 26.97 -17.73
CA VAL A 322 12.92 27.05 -17.86
C VAL A 322 12.28 27.64 -16.61
N GLN A 323 11.20 28.37 -16.80
CA GLN A 323 10.36 28.85 -15.69
C GLN A 323 9.10 27.95 -15.60
N ILE A 324 8.94 27.28 -14.48
CA ILE A 324 7.80 26.39 -14.24
C ILE A 324 6.94 27.00 -13.14
N GLN A 325 5.89 27.71 -13.54
CA GLN A 325 4.96 28.40 -12.65
C GLN A 325 3.58 27.73 -12.58
N SER A 326 3.40 26.61 -13.28
CA SER A 326 2.18 25.81 -13.27
C SER A 326 2.42 24.40 -13.83
N PRO A 327 1.57 23.42 -13.50
CA PRO A 327 1.61 22.08 -14.11
C PRO A 327 1.53 22.09 -15.63
N ILE A 328 0.76 23.03 -16.21
CA ILE A 328 0.65 23.17 -17.68
C ILE A 328 2.01 23.52 -18.29
N GLN A 329 2.80 24.37 -17.65
CA GLN A 329 4.15 24.70 -18.12
C GLN A 329 5.11 23.52 -17.95
N ALA A 330 5.03 22.78 -16.84
CA ALA A 330 5.80 21.56 -16.64
C ALA A 330 5.54 20.54 -17.78
N ILE A 331 4.27 20.29 -18.10
CA ILE A 331 3.87 19.41 -19.20
C ILE A 331 4.44 19.89 -20.55
N LYS A 332 4.37 21.19 -20.84
CA LYS A 332 4.95 21.77 -22.07
C LYS A 332 6.46 21.57 -22.18
N HIS A 333 7.17 21.55 -21.05
CA HIS A 333 8.60 21.25 -21.00
C HIS A 333 8.91 19.74 -20.95
N GLY A 334 7.89 18.89 -21.05
CA GLY A 334 8.05 17.43 -21.07
C GLY A 334 8.25 16.80 -19.70
N ILE A 335 7.76 17.43 -18.64
CA ILE A 335 7.76 16.87 -17.28
C ILE A 335 6.37 16.37 -16.95
N ALA A 336 6.28 15.14 -16.43
CA ALA A 336 5.04 14.54 -15.93
C ALA A 336 5.22 14.11 -14.46
N LEU A 337 4.13 14.17 -13.68
CA LEU A 337 4.12 13.79 -12.27
C LEU A 337 3.03 12.77 -11.98
N VAL A 338 3.41 11.58 -11.53
CA VAL A 338 2.52 10.58 -10.93
C VAL A 338 2.48 10.87 -9.42
N PRO A 339 1.32 11.25 -8.88
CA PRO A 339 1.21 11.65 -7.48
C PRO A 339 1.14 10.42 -6.54
N GLU A 340 1.47 10.62 -5.26
CA GLU A 340 1.41 9.62 -4.20
C GLU A 340 0.00 9.02 -4.04
N ASP A 341 -1.02 9.88 -3.91
CA ASP A 341 -2.41 9.43 -3.80
C ASP A 341 -3.09 9.38 -5.17
N ARG A 342 -3.12 8.17 -5.76
CA ARG A 342 -3.77 7.94 -7.04
C ARG A 342 -5.27 8.18 -7.02
N LYS A 343 -5.94 7.99 -5.86
CA LYS A 343 -7.41 8.13 -5.75
C LYS A 343 -7.83 9.58 -5.60
N ALA A 344 -7.09 10.36 -4.80
CA ALA A 344 -7.40 11.77 -4.59
C ALA A 344 -6.88 12.67 -5.72
N HIS A 345 -5.68 12.39 -6.25
CA HIS A 345 -4.99 13.29 -7.17
C HIS A 345 -4.68 12.66 -8.54
N GLY A 346 -4.69 11.33 -8.63
CA GLY A 346 -4.28 10.62 -9.85
C GLY A 346 -5.43 10.35 -10.81
N LEU A 347 -6.63 10.03 -10.34
CA LEU A 347 -7.77 9.55 -11.13
C LEU A 347 -9.07 10.27 -10.78
N ILE A 348 -9.95 10.32 -11.74
CA ILE A 348 -11.37 10.62 -11.51
C ILE A 348 -12.09 9.26 -11.49
N LEU A 349 -12.30 8.73 -10.28
CA LEU A 349 -12.71 7.34 -10.05
C LEU A 349 -14.03 6.98 -10.72
N ASP A 350 -14.99 7.90 -10.77
CA ASP A 350 -16.32 7.71 -11.36
C ASP A 350 -16.34 7.88 -12.89
N GLN A 351 -15.19 8.22 -13.48
CA GLN A 351 -15.07 8.39 -14.92
C GLN A 351 -14.50 7.14 -15.61
N LYS A 352 -14.75 7.07 -16.90
CA LYS A 352 -14.26 6.00 -17.79
C LYS A 352 -12.73 6.00 -17.84
N ILE A 353 -12.16 4.83 -18.12
CA ILE A 353 -10.71 4.67 -18.33
C ILE A 353 -10.23 5.62 -19.43
N LYS A 354 -10.93 5.67 -20.58
CA LYS A 354 -10.54 6.54 -21.69
C LYS A 354 -10.51 8.03 -21.32
N THR A 355 -11.47 8.49 -20.52
CA THR A 355 -11.53 9.87 -20.02
C THR A 355 -10.35 10.18 -19.10
N ASN A 356 -10.01 9.25 -18.21
CA ASN A 356 -8.84 9.40 -17.32
C ASN A 356 -7.52 9.47 -18.12
N ILE A 357 -7.36 8.66 -19.18
CA ILE A 357 -6.14 8.66 -20.00
C ILE A 357 -6.02 9.94 -20.82
N SER A 358 -7.15 10.44 -21.38
CA SER A 358 -7.14 11.55 -22.32
C SER A 358 -7.12 12.94 -21.68
N ILE A 359 -7.49 13.07 -20.40
CA ILE A 359 -7.76 14.36 -19.74
C ILE A 359 -6.60 15.36 -19.79
N THR A 360 -5.36 14.88 -19.80
CA THR A 360 -4.14 15.75 -19.86
C THR A 360 -3.84 16.27 -21.24
N ILE A 361 -4.46 15.70 -22.29
CA ILE A 361 -4.17 16.03 -23.69
C ILE A 361 -5.42 16.37 -24.49
N LEU A 362 -6.52 16.78 -23.83
CA LEU A 362 -7.79 17.11 -24.49
C LEU A 362 -7.61 18.07 -25.67
N ASN A 363 -6.78 19.10 -25.52
CA ASN A 363 -6.50 20.07 -26.58
C ASN A 363 -5.91 19.43 -27.86
N GLN A 364 -5.24 18.28 -27.77
CA GLN A 364 -4.71 17.54 -28.91
C GLN A 364 -5.77 16.63 -29.57
N LEU A 365 -6.84 16.33 -28.83
CA LEU A 365 -7.94 15.46 -29.27
C LEU A 365 -9.16 16.24 -29.75
N GLU A 366 -9.13 17.56 -29.64
CA GLU A 366 -10.22 18.43 -30.06
C GLU A 366 -10.25 18.59 -31.59
N LYS A 367 -11.45 18.68 -32.12
CA LYS A 367 -11.74 19.09 -33.49
C LYS A 367 -12.40 20.48 -33.44
N TRP A 368 -11.80 21.45 -34.13
CA TRP A 368 -12.25 22.86 -34.17
C TRP A 368 -12.23 23.58 -32.79
N GLY A 369 -11.43 23.10 -31.82
CA GLY A 369 -11.31 23.72 -30.52
C GLY A 369 -12.55 23.57 -29.60
N ILE A 370 -13.54 22.77 -29.96
CA ILE A 370 -14.83 22.69 -29.23
C ILE A 370 -15.32 21.25 -29.05
N VAL A 371 -15.06 20.35 -30.01
CA VAL A 371 -15.62 18.99 -30.00
C VAL A 371 -14.52 17.95 -29.86
N LEU A 372 -14.63 17.12 -28.85
CA LEU A 372 -13.71 16.00 -28.63
C LEU A 372 -13.86 14.94 -29.75
N HIS A 373 -12.75 14.54 -30.36
CA HIS A 373 -12.71 13.52 -31.39
C HIS A 373 -12.77 12.11 -30.78
N ASN A 374 -13.96 11.61 -30.49
CA ASN A 374 -14.19 10.36 -29.73
C ASN A 374 -13.42 9.13 -30.29
N ARG A 375 -13.25 9.02 -31.64
CA ARG A 375 -12.48 7.93 -32.26
C ARG A 375 -11.01 8.01 -31.91
N LYS A 376 -10.40 9.21 -31.89
CA LYS A 376 -8.99 9.41 -31.51
C LYS A 376 -8.78 9.07 -30.03
N GLU A 377 -9.68 9.54 -29.16
CA GLU A 377 -9.67 9.24 -27.73
C GLU A 377 -9.75 7.73 -27.46
N THR A 378 -10.68 7.05 -28.12
CA THR A 378 -10.88 5.59 -28.02
C THR A 378 -9.64 4.83 -28.50
N ASN A 379 -9.06 5.20 -29.65
CA ASN A 379 -7.88 4.53 -30.19
C ASN A 379 -6.66 4.71 -29.27
N LEU A 380 -6.40 5.93 -28.83
CA LEU A 380 -5.34 6.24 -27.86
C LEU A 380 -5.48 5.39 -26.59
N SER A 381 -6.69 5.33 -26.06
CA SER A 381 -6.95 4.59 -24.83
C SER A 381 -6.72 3.09 -25.01
N LYS A 382 -7.15 2.51 -26.14
CA LYS A 382 -6.89 1.10 -26.47
C LYS A 382 -5.39 0.80 -26.62
N GLU A 383 -4.65 1.72 -27.23
CA GLU A 383 -3.20 1.61 -27.37
C GLU A 383 -2.52 1.53 -25.99
N TYR A 384 -2.83 2.47 -25.08
CA TYR A 384 -2.26 2.46 -23.72
C TYR A 384 -2.73 1.27 -22.88
N ILE A 385 -3.99 0.84 -23.01
CA ILE A 385 -4.50 -0.37 -22.36
C ILE A 385 -3.66 -1.59 -22.79
N GLN A 386 -3.38 -1.73 -24.06
CA GLN A 386 -2.55 -2.82 -24.58
C GLN A 386 -1.08 -2.68 -24.19
N GLN A 387 -0.51 -1.49 -24.36
CA GLN A 387 0.92 -1.21 -24.08
C GLN A 387 1.30 -1.45 -22.61
N LEU A 388 0.43 -1.03 -21.69
CA LEU A 388 0.65 -1.15 -20.25
C LEU A 388 0.02 -2.43 -19.65
N GLY A 389 -0.65 -3.24 -20.47
CA GLY A 389 -1.30 -4.46 -20.00
C GLY A 389 -2.35 -4.18 -18.93
N ILE A 390 -3.19 -3.16 -19.12
CA ILE A 390 -4.29 -2.83 -18.20
C ILE A 390 -5.37 -3.91 -18.35
N LYS A 391 -5.65 -4.64 -17.26
CA LYS A 391 -6.67 -5.70 -17.26
C LYS A 391 -8.06 -5.10 -17.19
N THR A 392 -8.70 -4.92 -18.35
CA THR A 392 -10.07 -4.42 -18.49
C THR A 392 -10.73 -5.02 -19.73
N HIS A 393 -12.05 -5.12 -19.71
CA HIS A 393 -12.82 -5.60 -20.87
C HIS A 393 -13.13 -4.48 -21.88
N SER A 394 -13.08 -3.21 -21.45
CA SER A 394 -13.40 -2.05 -22.31
C SER A 394 -12.78 -0.77 -21.74
N GLU A 395 -12.39 0.13 -22.64
CA GLU A 395 -11.97 1.50 -22.32
C GLU A 395 -13.11 2.34 -21.72
N ASN A 396 -14.34 1.87 -21.82
CA ASN A 396 -15.52 2.53 -21.26
C ASN A 396 -15.83 2.12 -19.82
N ASN A 397 -15.11 1.15 -19.25
CA ASN A 397 -15.26 0.77 -17.85
C ASN A 397 -14.86 1.93 -16.92
N ILE A 398 -15.50 1.99 -15.76
CA ILE A 398 -15.22 2.98 -14.72
C ILE A 398 -13.89 2.65 -14.05
N ALA A 399 -13.01 3.65 -13.93
CA ALA A 399 -11.65 3.46 -13.38
C ALA A 399 -11.67 2.97 -11.91
N GLY A 400 -12.63 3.44 -11.12
CA GLY A 400 -12.80 3.05 -9.72
C GLY A 400 -13.03 1.56 -9.48
N ASN A 401 -13.58 0.84 -10.48
CA ASN A 401 -13.90 -0.59 -10.37
C ASN A 401 -12.69 -1.51 -10.61
N LEU A 402 -11.53 -0.96 -10.96
CA LEU A 402 -10.33 -1.75 -11.22
C LEU A 402 -9.48 -1.94 -9.95
N SER A 403 -8.65 -3.01 -9.96
CA SER A 403 -7.65 -3.21 -8.90
C SER A 403 -6.65 -2.06 -8.83
N GLY A 404 -6.03 -1.87 -7.65
CA GLY A 404 -5.06 -0.80 -7.42
C GLY A 404 -3.91 -0.77 -8.44
N GLY A 405 -3.39 -1.93 -8.84
CA GLY A 405 -2.34 -2.01 -9.87
C GLY A 405 -2.82 -1.57 -11.25
N ASN A 406 -4.06 -1.89 -11.65
CA ASN A 406 -4.63 -1.41 -12.91
C ASN A 406 -4.96 0.08 -12.85
N GLN A 407 -5.44 0.60 -11.72
CA GLN A 407 -5.61 2.03 -11.48
C GLN A 407 -4.29 2.79 -11.64
N GLN A 408 -3.20 2.27 -11.06
CA GLN A 408 -1.86 2.88 -11.19
C GLN A 408 -1.39 2.91 -12.65
N LYS A 409 -1.65 1.86 -13.41
CA LYS A 409 -1.34 1.83 -14.85
C LYS A 409 -2.16 2.85 -15.64
N ILE A 410 -3.42 3.16 -15.25
CA ILE A 410 -4.20 4.24 -15.87
C ILE A 410 -3.56 5.60 -15.55
N VAL A 411 -3.10 5.84 -14.32
CA VAL A 411 -2.38 7.08 -13.98
C VAL A 411 -1.12 7.23 -14.82
N LEU A 412 -0.35 6.15 -14.98
CA LEU A 412 0.83 6.15 -15.86
C LEU A 412 0.44 6.42 -17.32
N ALA A 413 -0.60 5.76 -17.84
CA ALA A 413 -1.11 6.00 -19.21
C ALA A 413 -1.47 7.46 -19.43
N LYS A 414 -2.20 8.08 -18.47
CA LYS A 414 -2.56 9.51 -18.48
C LYS A 414 -1.36 10.42 -18.68
N TRP A 415 -0.28 10.16 -17.96
CA TRP A 415 0.92 10.98 -18.01
C TRP A 415 1.79 10.65 -19.23
N LEU A 416 1.91 9.38 -19.60
CA LEU A 416 2.63 8.99 -20.82
C LEU A 416 1.97 9.51 -22.09
N ALA A 417 0.65 9.74 -22.10
CA ALA A 417 -0.07 10.38 -23.19
C ALA A 417 0.42 11.81 -23.48
N THR A 418 1.02 12.49 -22.51
CA THR A 418 1.67 13.82 -22.73
C THR A 418 3.02 13.73 -23.42
N ASN A 419 3.53 12.51 -23.69
CA ASN A 419 4.84 12.26 -24.30
C ASN A 419 6.01 12.91 -23.49
N PRO A 420 6.15 12.61 -22.19
CA PRO A 420 7.13 13.24 -21.33
C PRO A 420 8.55 12.75 -21.62
N ARG A 421 9.54 13.60 -21.35
CA ARG A 421 10.98 13.25 -21.33
C ARG A 421 11.46 12.94 -19.92
N ILE A 422 10.77 13.51 -18.93
CA ILE A 422 11.07 13.41 -17.51
C ILE A 422 9.79 12.93 -16.80
N LEU A 423 9.92 11.84 -16.06
CA LEU A 423 8.82 11.25 -15.30
C LEU A 423 9.15 11.30 -13.80
N LEU A 424 8.38 12.07 -13.07
CA LEU A 424 8.42 12.14 -11.62
C LEU A 424 7.41 11.13 -11.06
N LEU A 425 7.87 10.18 -10.26
CA LEU A 425 7.06 9.11 -9.68
C LEU A 425 7.10 9.23 -8.16
N ASP A 426 5.99 9.62 -7.55
CA ASP A 426 5.87 9.71 -6.10
C ASP A 426 5.10 8.51 -5.57
N GLU A 427 5.78 7.61 -4.85
CA GLU A 427 5.27 6.37 -4.27
C GLU A 427 4.44 5.52 -5.28
N PRO A 428 4.95 5.22 -6.50
CA PRO A 428 4.14 4.64 -7.57
C PRO A 428 3.62 3.23 -7.27
N THR A 429 4.17 2.58 -6.26
CA THR A 429 3.81 1.20 -5.87
C THR A 429 3.02 1.12 -4.58
N ARG A 430 2.67 2.26 -3.98
CA ARG A 430 1.90 2.31 -2.74
C ARG A 430 0.51 1.71 -2.92
N GLY A 431 0.19 0.71 -2.07
CA GLY A 431 -1.13 0.07 -2.05
C GLY A 431 -1.46 -0.73 -3.32
N ILE A 432 -0.45 -1.27 -3.98
CA ILE A 432 -0.59 -2.26 -5.05
C ILE A 432 0.06 -3.58 -4.63
N ASP A 433 -0.38 -4.67 -5.25
CA ASP A 433 0.16 -6.00 -4.99
C ASP A 433 1.58 -6.17 -5.56
N ILE A 434 2.26 -7.23 -5.09
CA ILE A 434 3.67 -7.50 -5.44
C ILE A 434 3.86 -7.69 -6.94
N ASN A 435 2.94 -8.37 -7.65
CA ASN A 435 3.05 -8.55 -9.10
C ASN A 435 2.89 -7.24 -9.86
N ALA A 436 1.88 -6.43 -9.49
CA ALA A 436 1.70 -5.12 -10.09
C ALA A 436 2.93 -4.22 -9.84
N ARG A 437 3.59 -4.35 -8.67
CA ARG A 437 4.83 -3.65 -8.36
C ARG A 437 5.95 -4.03 -9.33
N PHE A 438 6.18 -5.33 -9.57
CA PHE A 438 7.17 -5.78 -10.55
C PHE A 438 6.84 -5.38 -11.99
N GLU A 439 5.57 -5.35 -12.35
CA GLU A 439 5.13 -4.84 -13.65
C GLU A 439 5.47 -3.35 -13.81
N ILE A 440 5.31 -2.53 -12.75
CA ILE A 440 5.71 -1.12 -12.73
C ILE A 440 7.22 -0.97 -12.87
N TYR A 441 8.04 -1.75 -12.13
CA TYR A 441 9.51 -1.70 -12.28
C TYR A 441 9.96 -2.07 -13.70
N THR A 442 9.35 -3.09 -14.28
CA THR A 442 9.62 -3.48 -15.66
C THR A 442 9.26 -2.38 -16.65
N LEU A 443 8.15 -1.68 -16.41
CA LEU A 443 7.72 -0.54 -17.21
C LEU A 443 8.70 0.63 -17.06
N MET A 444 9.08 0.99 -15.83
CA MET A 444 10.07 2.06 -15.57
C MET A 444 11.38 1.79 -16.31
N LYS A 445 11.87 0.54 -16.26
CA LYS A 445 13.08 0.14 -16.99
C LYS A 445 12.92 0.31 -18.50
N LYS A 446 11.79 -0.14 -19.07
CA LYS A 446 11.51 0.04 -20.51
C LYS A 446 11.47 1.52 -20.92
N LEU A 447 10.89 2.39 -20.06
CA LEU A 447 10.81 3.82 -20.33
C LEU A 447 12.20 4.47 -20.24
N ALA A 448 13.02 4.08 -19.27
CA ALA A 448 14.40 4.53 -19.14
C ALA A 448 15.25 4.06 -20.33
N ASP A 449 15.15 2.78 -20.72
CA ASP A 449 15.84 2.23 -21.91
C ASP A 449 15.44 2.99 -23.21
N ALA A 450 14.21 3.54 -23.26
CA ALA A 450 13.74 4.41 -24.34
C ALA A 450 14.27 5.86 -24.22
N GLY A 451 15.07 6.18 -23.20
CA GLY A 451 15.71 7.48 -23.01
C GLY A 451 14.96 8.47 -22.09
N MET A 452 13.92 8.01 -21.37
CA MET A 452 13.22 8.86 -20.39
C MET A 452 14.03 8.96 -19.11
N GLY A 453 14.22 10.19 -18.56
CA GLY A 453 14.76 10.37 -17.22
C GLY A 453 13.68 10.18 -16.17
N ILE A 454 13.93 9.35 -15.16
CA ILE A 454 12.94 9.01 -14.12
C ILE A 454 13.47 9.40 -12.75
N LEU A 455 12.69 10.18 -12.00
CA LEU A 455 12.91 10.44 -10.58
C LEU A 455 11.87 9.67 -9.77
N LEU A 456 12.33 8.65 -9.04
CA LEU A 456 11.50 7.74 -8.25
C LEU A 456 11.58 8.08 -6.76
N VAL A 457 10.48 8.43 -6.15
CA VAL A 457 10.35 8.54 -4.69
C VAL A 457 9.70 7.26 -4.16
N SER A 458 10.29 6.69 -3.12
CA SER A 458 9.68 5.61 -2.34
C SER A 458 10.09 5.69 -0.87
N SER A 459 9.16 5.34 0.01
CA SER A 459 9.40 5.11 1.43
C SER A 459 10.00 3.73 1.70
N GLU A 460 9.89 2.81 0.75
CA GLU A 460 10.46 1.47 0.83
C GLU A 460 11.90 1.46 0.26
N LEU A 461 12.90 1.45 1.15
CA LEU A 461 14.30 1.44 0.73
C LEU A 461 14.68 0.26 -0.20
N PRO A 462 14.17 -0.97 0.00
CA PRO A 462 14.39 -2.06 -0.94
C PRO A 462 13.89 -1.77 -2.36
N GLU A 463 12.81 -1.00 -2.52
CA GLU A 463 12.32 -0.55 -3.83
C GLU A 463 13.33 0.35 -4.53
N ILE A 464 13.81 1.37 -3.82
CA ILE A 464 14.84 2.29 -4.32
C ILE A 464 16.09 1.53 -4.76
N LEU A 465 16.59 0.62 -3.91
CA LEU A 465 17.80 -0.17 -4.21
C LEU A 465 17.62 -1.15 -5.39
N THR A 466 16.39 -1.57 -5.66
CA THR A 466 16.08 -2.50 -6.76
C THR A 466 15.88 -1.79 -8.09
N ALA A 467 15.21 -0.63 -8.07
CA ALA A 467 14.70 0.02 -9.27
C ALA A 467 15.59 1.16 -9.79
N SER A 468 16.57 1.64 -9.01
CA SER A 468 17.33 2.85 -9.33
C SER A 468 18.76 2.55 -9.78
N ASP A 469 19.35 3.47 -10.55
CA ASP A 469 20.76 3.47 -10.94
C ASP A 469 21.62 4.23 -9.93
N ARG A 470 21.03 5.18 -9.21
CA ARG A 470 21.64 6.04 -8.21
C ARG A 470 20.61 6.48 -7.18
N VAL A 471 21.03 6.75 -5.95
CA VAL A 471 20.18 7.12 -4.84
C VAL A 471 20.55 8.50 -4.32
N LEU A 472 19.60 9.43 -4.38
CA LEU A 472 19.64 10.68 -3.65
C LEU A 472 19.00 10.49 -2.28
N VAL A 473 19.63 10.96 -1.22
CA VAL A 473 19.10 10.86 0.14
C VAL A 473 18.72 12.25 0.64
N MET A 474 17.50 12.37 1.17
CA MET A 474 16.99 13.60 1.77
C MET A 474 16.81 13.47 3.29
N ALA A 475 17.22 14.50 4.00
CA ALA A 475 16.90 14.71 5.41
C ALA A 475 16.57 16.20 5.63
N GLU A 476 15.48 16.48 6.37
CA GLU A 476 15.08 17.83 6.77
C GLU A 476 15.10 18.88 5.63
N GLY A 477 14.61 18.50 4.47
CA GLY A 477 14.53 19.37 3.30
C GLY A 477 15.86 19.64 2.58
N ARG A 478 16.90 18.85 2.85
CA ARG A 478 18.22 18.94 2.21
C ARG A 478 18.63 17.63 1.57
N LEU A 479 19.44 17.65 0.53
CA LEU A 479 20.15 16.49 0.04
C LEU A 479 21.37 16.22 0.96
N THR A 480 21.43 15.04 1.52
CA THR A 480 22.51 14.61 2.43
C THR A 480 23.51 13.67 1.76
N ALA A 481 23.10 12.98 0.69
CA ALA A 481 23.98 12.12 -0.09
C ALA A 481 23.46 11.93 -1.52
N ASP A 482 24.40 11.60 -2.41
CA ASP A 482 24.18 11.15 -3.79
C ASP A 482 25.08 9.92 -3.99
N ILE A 483 24.46 8.73 -4.05
CA ILE A 483 25.18 7.45 -3.93
C ILE A 483 24.89 6.60 -5.17
N PRO A 484 25.93 6.19 -5.93
CA PRO A 484 25.75 5.19 -6.99
C PRO A 484 25.16 3.88 -6.43
N ILE A 485 24.32 3.20 -7.21
CA ILE A 485 23.66 1.98 -6.71
C ILE A 485 24.64 0.87 -6.31
N SER A 486 25.83 0.83 -6.93
CA SER A 486 26.90 -0.11 -6.58
C SER A 486 27.42 0.06 -5.15
N GLU A 487 27.28 1.25 -4.58
CA GLU A 487 27.74 1.60 -3.23
C GLU A 487 26.58 1.75 -2.24
N ALA A 488 25.34 1.78 -2.74
CA ALA A 488 24.15 1.97 -1.92
C ALA A 488 23.81 0.67 -1.16
N THR A 489 23.85 0.75 0.17
CA THR A 489 23.38 -0.31 1.07
C THR A 489 22.30 0.23 1.98
N GLU A 490 21.42 -0.64 2.50
CA GLU A 490 20.37 -0.19 3.45
C GLU A 490 20.99 0.61 4.61
N SER A 491 22.12 0.16 5.14
CA SER A 491 22.77 0.79 6.29
C SER A 491 23.31 2.19 5.99
N ASN A 492 24.01 2.38 4.84
CA ASN A 492 24.57 3.70 4.53
C ASN A 492 23.50 4.70 4.09
N VAL A 493 22.48 4.27 3.33
CA VAL A 493 21.37 5.15 2.94
C VAL A 493 20.58 5.61 4.17
N LEU A 494 20.24 4.70 5.10
CA LEU A 494 19.58 5.04 6.36
C LEU A 494 20.42 5.99 7.21
N LYS A 495 21.75 5.77 7.29
CA LYS A 495 22.65 6.66 8.02
C LYS A 495 22.53 8.11 7.51
N TYR A 496 22.54 8.33 6.20
CA TYR A 496 22.38 9.67 5.61
C TYR A 496 20.97 10.25 5.77
N ALA A 497 19.94 9.41 5.81
CA ALA A 497 18.56 9.83 6.04
C ALA A 497 18.29 10.27 7.50
N ILE A 498 19.09 9.78 8.46
CA ILE A 498 18.96 10.11 9.91
C ILE A 498 19.93 11.23 10.32
N GLN A 499 21.00 11.48 9.55
CA GLN A 499 21.98 12.49 9.89
C GLN A 499 21.32 13.87 9.96
N HIS A 500 21.06 14.34 11.19
CA HIS A 500 20.98 15.76 11.47
C HIS A 500 22.30 16.39 11.10
N ASN A 501 22.30 17.51 10.39
CA ASN A 501 23.50 18.28 10.13
C ASN A 501 24.21 18.64 11.46
N ILE A 502 25.13 17.78 11.90
CA ILE A 502 26.19 18.16 12.83
C ILE A 502 27.31 18.73 11.95
N THR A 503 27.10 19.92 11.42
CA THR A 503 28.21 20.81 11.02
C THR A 503 27.71 22.24 11.02
N ALA A 504 28.10 22.91 12.07
CA ALA A 504 28.34 24.28 12.46
C ALA A 504 27.90 25.42 11.80
#